data_3609c5993ee0e2b6d4eeb382149970f9
#
_entry.id   3609c5993ee0e2b6d4eeb382149970f9
#
_cell.length_a   1.000
_cell.length_b   1.000
_cell.length_c   1.000
_cell.angle_alpha   90.00
_cell.angle_beta   90.00
_cell.angle_gamma   90.00
#
_symmetry.space_group_name_H-M   'P 1'
#
loop_
_entity.id
_entity.type
_entity.pdbx_description
1 polymer ?
#
loop_
_entity_poly.entity_id
_entity_poly.type
_entity_poly.pdbx_seq_one_letter_code
_entity_poly.pdbx_strand_id
1 'polypeptide(L)'
;MLLCLHCLICDAQGADSLIVSELRDKGVKFSRDNSVVLLMSGQEKFDDMFNAIRNAKSSVHLEYFNFRNDSIANLLFEILAQKVKEGVVVRALFDGFGNISNNRPLKKKHISHRREQGIQLYEFNPVKFPWIDDIFGRDHRKIVIIDGKIAYTGGMNVADYYIKGTKTVGRWRDMHCRIEGSAVNDLQAIFLKMWARVTGEKIEGEEYFRKGHEKTPRHFVCLTPDTTLTAGQKVVGIINREPHMSPKIMRQFYTIAINSAKDSIKIINPYFTLIPSIKKALRKAIRRGVKVELMIAANSDIPLTPDCSFRNMHGLMKKGARVWIYQDGFHHSKTMTIDGKLCTVGSANLDARSLNFDYEENAVIVDKCTTRQIDEMFERDKQKSFLLTKESWDRWRTPWQKFRGWLASLLSPFL
;
A
#
# COMPACT_ATOMS: atom_id res chain seq x y z
N MET A 1 -33.17 -38.30 5.08
CA MET A 1 -33.41 -37.25 4.11
C MET A 1 -32.80 -35.91 4.59
N LEU A 2 -31.48 -35.93 4.87
CA LEU A 2 -30.74 -34.72 5.39
C LEU A 2 -29.35 -34.57 4.74
N LEU A 3 -29.15 -35.13 3.54
CA LEU A 3 -27.84 -35.14 2.87
C LEU A 3 -27.78 -34.27 1.58
N CYS A 4 -28.81 -33.47 1.27
CA CYS A 4 -28.88 -32.72 0.00
C CYS A 4 -28.85 -31.20 0.12
N LEU A 5 -28.69 -30.61 1.32
CA LEU A 5 -28.65 -29.15 1.47
C LEU A 5 -27.23 -28.54 1.45
N HIS A 6 -26.19 -29.36 1.52
CA HIS A 6 -24.79 -28.88 1.48
C HIS A 6 -24.23 -28.71 0.07
N CYS A 7 -24.87 -29.26 -0.96
CA CYS A 7 -24.38 -29.22 -2.34
C CYS A 7 -24.86 -28.03 -3.17
N LEU A 8 -25.86 -27.25 -2.71
CA LEU A 8 -26.42 -26.12 -3.47
C LEU A 8 -25.83 -24.76 -3.11
N ILE A 9 -24.88 -24.69 -2.17
CA ILE A 9 -24.17 -23.44 -1.79
C ILE A 9 -22.84 -23.29 -2.54
N CYS A 10 -22.39 -24.30 -3.28
CA CYS A 10 -21.07 -24.31 -3.91
C CYS A 10 -20.98 -23.55 -5.25
N ASP A 11 -22.10 -23.17 -5.88
CA ASP A 11 -22.07 -22.62 -7.25
C ASP A 11 -22.14 -21.09 -7.37
N ALA A 12 -22.12 -20.35 -6.26
CA ALA A 12 -22.18 -18.88 -6.28
C ALA A 12 -21.01 -18.19 -5.55
N GLN A 13 -19.89 -18.88 -5.33
CA GLN A 13 -18.71 -18.20 -4.77
C GLN A 13 -18.08 -17.26 -5.80
N GLY A 14 -18.20 -15.94 -5.56
CA GLY A 14 -17.49 -14.93 -6.33
C GLY A 14 -15.97 -15.02 -6.15
N ALA A 15 -15.21 -14.38 -7.04
CA ALA A 15 -13.75 -14.33 -6.93
C ALA A 15 -13.28 -13.81 -5.57
N ASP A 16 -14.02 -12.85 -5.00
CA ASP A 16 -13.79 -12.25 -3.69
C ASP A 16 -13.84 -13.27 -2.54
N SER A 17 -14.85 -14.15 -2.51
CA SER A 17 -14.97 -15.16 -1.46
C SER A 17 -13.87 -16.24 -1.56
N LEU A 18 -13.50 -16.62 -2.78
CA LEU A 18 -12.39 -17.55 -3.01
C LEU A 18 -11.04 -16.94 -2.56
N ILE A 19 -10.79 -15.67 -2.90
CA ILE A 19 -9.57 -14.95 -2.48
C ILE A 19 -9.51 -14.91 -0.95
N VAL A 20 -10.59 -14.54 -0.27
CA VAL A 20 -10.65 -14.49 1.20
C VAL A 20 -10.42 -15.87 1.82
N SER A 21 -11.04 -16.93 1.27
CA SER A 21 -10.84 -18.30 1.74
C SER A 21 -9.38 -18.73 1.63
N GLU A 22 -8.78 -18.60 0.42
CA GLU A 22 -7.39 -19.01 0.21
C GLU A 22 -6.40 -18.21 1.06
N LEU A 23 -6.69 -16.93 1.35
CA LEU A 23 -5.84 -16.10 2.22
C LEU A 23 -5.99 -16.46 3.69
N ARG A 24 -7.19 -16.84 4.14
CA ARG A 24 -7.41 -17.38 5.49
C ARG A 24 -6.63 -18.66 5.73
N ASP A 25 -6.58 -19.56 4.75
CA ASP A 25 -5.78 -20.78 4.79
C ASP A 25 -4.27 -20.51 4.92
N LYS A 26 -3.84 -19.28 4.57
CA LYS A 26 -2.46 -18.79 4.75
C LYS A 26 -2.27 -17.94 6.02
N GLY A 27 -3.27 -17.93 6.90
CA GLY A 27 -3.21 -17.25 8.19
C GLY A 27 -3.58 -15.77 8.17
N VAL A 28 -4.11 -15.24 7.05
CA VAL A 28 -4.60 -13.85 7.01
C VAL A 28 -5.96 -13.78 7.71
N LYS A 29 -6.07 -12.92 8.70
CA LYS A 29 -7.34 -12.67 9.40
C LYS A 29 -8.18 -11.68 8.59
N PHE A 30 -9.48 -11.90 8.55
CA PHE A 30 -10.47 -11.01 7.97
C PHE A 30 -11.58 -10.74 8.98
N SER A 31 -11.78 -9.49 9.30
CA SER A 31 -12.89 -9.00 10.14
C SER A 31 -13.96 -8.31 9.29
N ARG A 32 -15.19 -8.23 9.81
CA ARG A 32 -16.37 -7.75 9.06
C ARG A 32 -16.98 -6.47 9.62
N ASP A 33 -16.33 -5.87 10.60
CA ASP A 33 -16.82 -4.72 11.36
C ASP A 33 -16.04 -3.45 11.05
N ASN A 34 -15.55 -3.29 9.81
CA ASN A 34 -14.67 -2.17 9.49
C ASN A 34 -15.38 -1.06 8.71
N SER A 35 -14.93 0.17 8.93
CA SER A 35 -15.12 1.32 8.07
C SER A 35 -13.81 1.63 7.36
N VAL A 36 -13.88 1.99 6.08
CA VAL A 36 -12.72 2.37 5.27
C VAL A 36 -13.02 3.64 4.52
N VAL A 37 -12.17 4.63 4.63
CA VAL A 37 -12.18 5.88 3.85
C VAL A 37 -10.93 5.92 3.00
N LEU A 38 -11.08 6.07 1.69
CA LEU A 38 -9.97 6.25 0.75
C LEU A 38 -9.50 7.71 0.78
N LEU A 39 -8.20 7.91 0.86
CA LEU A 39 -7.52 9.21 0.83
C LEU A 39 -6.67 9.25 -0.44
N MET A 40 -7.19 9.93 -1.46
CA MET A 40 -6.69 9.86 -2.84
C MET A 40 -5.66 10.95 -3.18
N SER A 41 -5.28 11.75 -2.18
CA SER A 41 -4.27 12.80 -2.32
C SER A 41 -3.50 13.00 -1.02
N GLY A 42 -2.31 13.62 -1.11
CA GLY A 42 -1.54 13.99 0.08
C GLY A 42 -2.29 14.98 0.95
N GLN A 43 -3.03 15.92 0.35
CA GLN A 43 -3.83 16.90 1.09
C GLN A 43 -4.88 16.20 1.95
N GLU A 44 -5.72 15.34 1.35
CA GLU A 44 -6.74 14.57 2.06
C GLU A 44 -6.13 13.73 3.19
N LYS A 45 -5.02 13.05 2.90
CA LYS A 45 -4.34 12.20 3.89
C LYS A 45 -3.85 13.01 5.09
N PHE A 46 -3.15 14.12 4.85
CA PHE A 46 -2.55 14.87 5.94
C PHE A 46 -3.61 15.64 6.74
N ASP A 47 -4.63 16.20 6.10
CA ASP A 47 -5.72 16.90 6.80
C ASP A 47 -6.49 15.94 7.71
N ASP A 48 -6.90 14.78 7.21
CA ASP A 48 -7.62 13.77 7.99
C ASP A 48 -6.75 13.20 9.12
N MET A 49 -5.52 12.77 8.82
CA MET A 49 -4.60 12.17 9.78
C MET A 49 -4.19 13.15 10.89
N PHE A 50 -3.87 14.39 10.54
CA PHE A 50 -3.48 15.40 11.53
C PHE A 50 -4.65 15.78 12.44
N ASN A 51 -5.88 15.85 11.89
CA ASN A 51 -7.07 16.05 12.69
C ASN A 51 -7.30 14.88 13.66
N ALA A 52 -7.15 13.63 13.18
CA ALA A 52 -7.28 12.46 14.06
C ALA A 52 -6.21 12.43 15.15
N ILE A 53 -4.94 12.77 14.84
CA ILE A 53 -3.86 12.85 15.83
C ILE A 53 -4.14 13.95 16.89
N ARG A 54 -4.62 15.14 16.49
CA ARG A 54 -4.99 16.20 17.44
C ARG A 54 -6.05 15.74 18.44
N ASN A 55 -6.94 14.84 18.04
CA ASN A 55 -8.00 14.29 18.88
C ASN A 55 -7.60 13.03 19.67
N ALA A 56 -6.37 12.53 19.51
CA ALA A 56 -5.84 11.38 20.25
C ALA A 56 -5.92 11.59 21.76
N LYS A 57 -6.21 10.51 22.51
CA LYS A 57 -6.40 10.55 23.97
C LYS A 57 -5.39 9.71 24.75
N SER A 58 -4.88 8.63 24.16
CA SER A 58 -4.01 7.68 24.86
C SER A 58 -2.69 7.42 24.13
N SER A 59 -2.72 7.12 22.83
CA SER A 59 -1.50 6.75 22.10
C SER A 59 -1.53 7.11 20.63
N VAL A 60 -0.36 7.43 20.08
CA VAL A 60 -0.13 7.58 18.64
C VAL A 60 1.11 6.78 18.28
N HIS A 61 0.96 5.78 17.43
CA HIS A 61 2.03 4.94 16.91
C HIS A 61 2.22 5.20 15.43
N LEU A 62 3.47 5.41 14.99
CA LEU A 62 3.80 5.70 13.61
C LEU A 62 4.96 4.80 13.13
N GLU A 63 4.79 4.19 11.97
CA GLU A 63 5.83 3.40 11.29
C GLU A 63 5.89 3.85 9.84
N TYR A 64 7.05 4.39 9.41
CA TYR A 64 7.22 4.94 8.08
C TYR A 64 8.57 4.54 7.48
N PHE A 65 8.61 4.39 6.17
CA PHE A 65 9.88 4.25 5.46
C PHE A 65 10.74 5.50 5.62
N ASN A 66 10.13 6.70 5.52
CA ASN A 66 10.83 7.95 5.87
C ASN A 66 9.89 9.04 6.40
N PHE A 67 10.46 9.88 7.27
CA PHE A 67 10.01 11.23 7.57
C PHE A 67 10.96 12.20 6.90
N ARG A 68 10.49 12.91 5.89
CA ARG A 68 11.33 13.92 5.24
C ARG A 68 11.40 15.19 6.09
N ASN A 69 12.58 15.73 6.31
CA ASN A 69 12.73 16.98 7.08
C ASN A 69 12.24 18.19 6.27
N ASP A 70 10.94 18.34 6.16
CA ASP A 70 10.23 19.40 5.43
C ASP A 70 9.01 19.92 6.20
N SER A 71 8.20 20.80 5.58
CA SER A 71 7.11 21.50 6.28
C SER A 71 6.07 20.54 6.86
N ILE A 72 5.65 19.52 6.10
CA ILE A 72 4.63 18.56 6.53
C ILE A 72 5.14 17.68 7.68
N ALA A 73 6.36 17.19 7.60
CA ALA A 73 6.91 16.39 8.69
C ALA A 73 7.17 17.23 9.95
N ASN A 74 7.62 18.48 9.80
CA ASN A 74 7.79 19.37 10.94
C ASN A 74 6.45 19.68 11.61
N LEU A 75 5.40 19.98 10.84
CA LEU A 75 4.04 20.17 11.38
C LEU A 75 3.52 18.91 12.09
N LEU A 76 3.74 17.72 11.53
CA LEU A 76 3.41 16.47 12.22
C LEU A 76 4.11 16.39 13.57
N PHE A 77 5.43 16.60 13.62
CA PHE A 77 6.19 16.52 14.88
C PHE A 77 5.77 17.57 15.89
N GLU A 78 5.35 18.77 15.48
CA GLU A 78 4.78 19.81 16.35
C GLU A 78 3.46 19.33 16.98
N ILE A 79 2.57 18.74 16.17
CA ILE A 79 1.30 18.16 16.67
C ILE A 79 1.59 17.04 17.66
N LEU A 80 2.53 16.14 17.34
CA LEU A 80 2.93 15.02 18.20
C LEU A 80 3.52 15.51 19.54
N ALA A 81 4.40 16.53 19.49
CA ALA A 81 4.98 17.12 20.69
C ALA A 81 3.89 17.78 21.59
N GLN A 82 2.88 18.40 20.99
CA GLN A 82 1.74 18.93 21.74
C GLN A 82 0.94 17.79 22.40
N LYS A 83 0.72 16.68 21.69
CA LYS A 83 0.02 15.50 22.26
C LYS A 83 0.80 14.85 23.40
N VAL A 84 2.14 14.82 23.34
CA VAL A 84 2.97 14.37 24.47
C VAL A 84 2.75 15.25 25.71
N LYS A 85 2.68 16.58 25.55
CA LYS A 85 2.37 17.49 26.67
C LYS A 85 0.97 17.25 27.27
N GLU A 86 0.04 16.74 26.47
CA GLU A 86 -1.31 16.36 26.88
C GLU A 86 -1.38 14.95 27.50
N GLY A 87 -0.24 14.26 27.66
CA GLY A 87 -0.14 12.94 28.27
C GLY A 87 -0.33 11.76 27.29
N VAL A 88 -0.41 12.03 25.99
CA VAL A 88 -0.51 10.97 24.97
C VAL A 88 0.85 10.32 24.74
N VAL A 89 0.90 9.00 24.74
CA VAL A 89 2.12 8.24 24.43
C VAL A 89 2.37 8.25 22.93
N VAL A 90 3.51 8.82 22.49
CA VAL A 90 3.87 8.90 21.08
C VAL A 90 5.10 8.04 20.80
N ARG A 91 4.94 7.02 19.93
CA ARG A 91 5.98 6.12 19.47
C ARG A 91 6.09 6.17 17.96
N ALA A 92 7.31 6.37 17.43
CA ALA A 92 7.54 6.49 15.99
C ALA A 92 8.77 5.69 15.56
N LEU A 93 8.64 4.98 14.45
CA LEU A 93 9.70 4.22 13.78
C LEU A 93 9.92 4.75 12.36
N PHE A 94 11.15 4.78 11.91
CA PHE A 94 11.49 5.05 10.52
C PHE A 94 12.65 4.18 10.05
N ASP A 95 12.68 3.90 8.75
CA ASP A 95 13.71 3.06 8.15
C ASP A 95 15.02 3.84 7.91
N GLY A 96 16.17 3.26 8.28
CA GLY A 96 17.46 3.92 8.13
C GLY A 96 17.85 4.17 6.68
N PHE A 97 17.60 3.22 5.76
CA PHE A 97 17.85 3.43 4.34
C PHE A 97 16.85 4.43 3.74
N GLY A 98 15.56 4.32 4.11
CA GLY A 98 14.54 5.28 3.72
C GLY A 98 14.88 6.71 4.12
N ASN A 99 15.48 6.87 5.30
CA ASN A 99 15.93 8.17 5.78
C ASN A 99 17.09 8.73 4.95
N ILE A 100 18.18 7.96 4.75
CA ILE A 100 19.37 8.46 4.06
C ILE A 100 19.19 8.60 2.55
N SER A 101 18.28 7.84 1.95
CA SER A 101 18.00 7.87 0.50
C SER A 101 17.21 9.10 0.05
N ASN A 102 16.57 9.81 0.98
CA ASN A 102 15.86 11.04 0.63
C ASN A 102 16.80 12.27 0.71
N ASN A 103 16.48 13.31 -0.06
CA ASN A 103 17.32 14.52 -0.15
C ASN A 103 17.19 15.50 1.03
N ARG A 104 16.34 15.20 2.03
CA ARG A 104 16.15 15.96 3.28
C ARG A 104 16.00 14.99 4.46
N PRO A 105 17.07 14.24 4.82
CA PRO A 105 16.98 13.25 5.90
C PRO A 105 16.87 13.89 7.28
N LEU A 106 16.28 13.16 8.21
CA LEU A 106 16.39 13.46 9.63
C LEU A 106 17.84 13.19 10.07
N LYS A 107 18.56 14.25 10.46
CA LYS A 107 19.92 14.15 11.03
C LYS A 107 19.82 13.88 12.53
N LYS A 108 20.91 13.41 13.15
CA LYS A 108 20.98 13.13 14.60
C LYS A 108 20.41 14.26 15.45
N LYS A 109 20.78 15.54 15.16
CA LYS A 109 20.24 16.70 15.88
C LYS A 109 18.70 16.84 15.81
N HIS A 110 18.09 16.47 14.66
CA HIS A 110 16.62 16.50 14.51
C HIS A 110 15.99 15.41 15.33
N ILE A 111 16.56 14.20 15.33
CA ILE A 111 16.08 13.05 16.11
C ILE A 111 16.18 13.35 17.61
N SER A 112 17.34 13.86 18.08
CA SER A 112 17.54 14.26 19.49
C SER A 112 16.52 15.29 19.93
N HIS A 113 16.32 16.33 19.13
CA HIS A 113 15.33 17.35 19.43
C HIS A 113 13.90 16.81 19.57
N ARG A 114 13.47 15.85 18.71
CA ARG A 114 12.15 15.23 18.84
C ARG A 114 12.04 14.35 20.09
N ARG A 115 13.14 13.66 20.46
CA ARG A 115 13.20 12.89 21.72
C ARG A 115 13.14 13.78 22.97
N GLU A 116 13.80 14.94 22.95
CA GLU A 116 13.72 15.95 24.00
C GLU A 116 12.29 16.48 24.18
N GLN A 117 11.49 16.48 23.11
CA GLN A 117 10.06 16.80 23.16
C GLN A 117 9.19 15.64 23.70
N GLY A 118 9.79 14.51 24.11
CA GLY A 118 9.11 13.32 24.64
C GLY A 118 8.58 12.35 23.57
N ILE A 119 8.88 12.56 22.31
CA ILE A 119 8.52 11.63 21.24
C ILE A 119 9.51 10.46 21.24
N GLN A 120 9.03 9.24 21.42
CA GLN A 120 9.86 8.03 21.34
C GLN A 120 10.13 7.69 19.86
N LEU A 121 11.19 8.28 19.30
CA LEU A 121 11.53 8.17 17.85
C LEU A 121 12.76 7.28 17.67
N TYR A 122 12.62 6.17 16.94
CA TYR A 122 13.71 5.21 16.71
C TYR A 122 13.88 4.87 15.23
N GLU A 123 15.11 4.54 14.87
CA GLU A 123 15.52 4.17 13.51
C GLU A 123 15.61 2.64 13.40
N PHE A 124 14.88 2.07 12.45
CA PHE A 124 14.97 0.66 12.10
C PHE A 124 16.16 0.43 11.18
N ASN A 125 17.01 -0.54 11.52
CA ASN A 125 18.15 -1.00 10.74
C ASN A 125 18.99 0.16 10.16
N PRO A 126 19.68 0.97 11.01
CA PRO A 126 20.55 2.05 10.56
C PRO A 126 21.62 1.53 9.60
N VAL A 127 21.81 2.22 8.48
CA VAL A 127 22.81 1.83 7.47
C VAL A 127 24.21 2.09 8.02
N LYS A 128 25.02 1.02 8.15
CA LYS A 128 26.40 1.06 8.62
C LYS A 128 27.36 0.69 7.50
N PHE A 129 28.54 1.32 7.46
CA PHE A 129 29.61 0.92 6.55
C PHE A 129 30.20 -0.44 7.01
N PRO A 130 30.43 -1.41 6.09
CA PRO A 130 30.36 -1.37 4.61
C PRO A 130 29.00 -1.71 3.98
N TRP A 131 27.88 -1.36 4.53
CA TRP A 131 26.46 -1.38 4.14
C TRP A 131 25.93 -2.50 3.21
N ILE A 132 26.74 -3.47 2.82
CA ILE A 132 26.40 -4.50 1.81
C ILE A 132 25.22 -5.36 2.26
N ASP A 133 25.12 -5.64 3.56
CA ASP A 133 24.05 -6.48 4.15
C ASP A 133 22.77 -5.66 4.47
N ASP A 134 22.87 -4.32 4.49
CA ASP A 134 21.80 -3.43 4.94
C ASP A 134 20.91 -2.88 3.82
N ILE A 135 21.10 -3.34 2.57
CA ILE A 135 20.32 -2.83 1.41
C ILE A 135 18.94 -3.49 1.35
N PHE A 136 18.82 -4.74 1.77
CA PHE A 136 17.59 -5.53 1.74
C PHE A 136 16.94 -5.65 3.11
N GLY A 137 15.68 -6.10 3.14
CA GLY A 137 14.94 -6.25 4.39
C GLY A 137 14.58 -4.91 5.03
N ARG A 138 14.29 -3.92 4.21
CA ARG A 138 13.92 -2.56 4.65
C ARG A 138 12.45 -2.50 5.06
N ASP A 139 12.15 -1.61 5.99
CA ASP A 139 10.77 -1.39 6.41
C ASP A 139 10.09 -0.37 5.50
N HIS A 140 9.36 -0.90 4.51
CA HIS A 140 8.67 -0.05 3.54
C HIS A 140 7.19 0.18 3.90
N ARG A 141 6.74 -0.23 5.09
CA ARG A 141 5.38 0.00 5.58
C ARG A 141 5.13 1.47 5.93
N LYS A 142 3.86 1.86 5.92
CA LYS A 142 3.39 3.18 6.30
C LYS A 142 2.14 2.99 7.14
N ILE A 143 2.33 2.95 8.45
CA ILE A 143 1.28 2.65 9.43
C ILE A 143 1.19 3.79 10.43
N VAL A 144 -0.02 4.26 10.71
CA VAL A 144 -0.32 5.10 11.87
C VAL A 144 -1.47 4.48 12.62
N ILE A 145 -1.34 4.35 13.93
CA ILE A 145 -2.43 3.90 14.80
C ILE A 145 -2.67 4.95 15.87
N ILE A 146 -3.93 5.30 16.09
CA ILE A 146 -4.36 6.31 17.07
C ILE A 146 -5.33 5.64 18.04
N ASP A 147 -4.98 5.66 19.31
CA ASP A 147 -5.77 5.12 20.44
C ASP A 147 -6.22 3.65 20.25
N GLY A 148 -5.51 2.88 19.40
CA GLY A 148 -5.92 1.52 19.02
C GLY A 148 -7.25 1.45 18.26
N LYS A 149 -7.80 2.57 17.78
CA LYS A 149 -9.14 2.68 17.18
C LYS A 149 -9.16 3.10 15.72
N ILE A 150 -8.23 3.94 15.34
CA ILE A 150 -8.09 4.47 13.98
C ILE A 150 -6.72 4.04 13.46
N ALA A 151 -6.68 3.51 12.24
CA ALA A 151 -5.43 3.23 11.55
C ALA A 151 -5.38 3.87 10.16
N TYR A 152 -4.17 4.22 9.74
CA TYR A 152 -3.87 4.67 8.37
C TYR A 152 -2.82 3.75 7.76
N THR A 153 -3.02 3.37 6.51
CA THR A 153 -2.05 2.63 5.71
C THR A 153 -2.17 2.94 4.23
N GLY A 154 -1.10 2.72 3.46
CA GLY A 154 -1.07 2.98 2.02
C GLY A 154 0.32 3.32 1.48
N GLY A 155 0.39 4.01 0.33
CA GLY A 155 1.66 4.29 -0.36
C GLY A 155 2.43 5.51 0.15
N MET A 156 1.77 6.46 0.84
CA MET A 156 2.35 7.78 1.15
C MET A 156 3.23 7.78 2.39
N ASN A 157 4.47 8.25 2.26
CA ASN A 157 5.30 8.67 3.39
C ASN A 157 4.87 10.04 3.95
N VAL A 158 5.69 10.64 4.80
CA VAL A 158 5.46 11.99 5.33
C VAL A 158 6.42 12.97 4.65
N ALA A 159 5.91 13.66 3.63
CA ALA A 159 6.69 14.60 2.84
C ALA A 159 5.82 15.61 2.08
N ASP A 160 6.34 16.83 1.90
CA ASP A 160 5.69 17.93 1.17
C ASP A 160 5.32 17.56 -0.27
N TYR A 161 6.09 16.69 -0.93
CA TYR A 161 5.87 16.39 -2.34
C TYR A 161 4.57 15.64 -2.64
N TYR A 162 3.97 15.00 -1.65
CA TYR A 162 2.63 14.42 -1.81
C TYR A 162 1.53 15.47 -2.03
N ILE A 163 1.79 16.74 -1.61
CA ILE A 163 0.89 17.88 -1.83
C ILE A 163 1.39 18.73 -3.00
N LYS A 164 2.66 19.10 -2.97
CA LYS A 164 3.25 20.12 -3.87
C LYS A 164 3.84 19.52 -5.16
N GLY A 165 4.01 18.18 -5.22
CA GLY A 165 4.77 17.52 -6.28
C GLY A 165 6.28 17.82 -6.20
N THR A 166 7.01 17.48 -7.26
CA THR A 166 8.44 17.78 -7.41
C THR A 166 8.73 18.44 -8.75
N LYS A 167 9.88 19.12 -8.86
CA LYS A 167 10.32 19.70 -10.14
C LYS A 167 10.60 18.62 -11.19
N THR A 168 11.02 17.44 -10.76
CA THR A 168 11.46 16.35 -11.64
C THR A 168 10.29 15.57 -12.25
N VAL A 169 9.27 15.24 -11.45
CA VAL A 169 8.17 14.37 -11.90
C VAL A 169 6.81 15.07 -11.91
N GLY A 170 6.74 16.35 -11.54
CA GLY A 170 5.50 17.10 -11.49
C GLY A 170 4.65 16.73 -10.28
N ARG A 171 3.34 16.66 -10.49
CA ARG A 171 2.37 16.23 -9.47
C ARG A 171 2.69 14.83 -8.96
N TRP A 172 2.51 14.62 -7.66
CA TRP A 172 2.66 13.32 -7.03
C TRP A 172 1.31 12.80 -6.57
N ARG A 173 0.84 11.74 -7.23
CA ARG A 173 -0.39 11.05 -6.85
C ARG A 173 -0.07 9.76 -6.12
N ASP A 174 -0.73 9.55 -5.02
CA ASP A 174 -0.64 8.30 -4.28
C ASP A 174 -1.95 8.05 -3.53
N MET A 175 -2.14 6.87 -2.95
CA MET A 175 -3.32 6.49 -2.22
C MET A 175 -2.98 6.02 -0.82
N HIS A 176 -3.83 6.40 0.12
CA HIS A 176 -3.87 5.93 1.50
C HIS A 176 -5.29 5.53 1.86
N CYS A 177 -5.47 4.84 2.96
CA CYS A 177 -6.79 4.63 3.55
C CYS A 177 -6.75 4.82 5.07
N ARG A 178 -7.85 5.33 5.61
CA ARG A 178 -8.19 5.30 7.03
C ARG A 178 -9.07 4.09 7.26
N ILE A 179 -8.76 3.32 8.30
CA ILE A 179 -9.49 2.12 8.71
C ILE A 179 -9.90 2.29 10.17
N GLU A 180 -11.16 1.98 10.46
CA GLU A 180 -11.69 1.83 11.81
C GLU A 180 -12.41 0.49 11.90
N GLY A 181 -12.26 -0.23 12.99
CA GLY A 181 -12.78 -1.59 13.14
C GLY A 181 -11.72 -2.57 13.62
N SER A 182 -12.05 -3.86 13.62
CA SER A 182 -11.15 -4.90 14.15
C SER A 182 -9.86 -5.08 13.36
N ALA A 183 -9.82 -4.67 12.08
CA ALA A 183 -8.59 -4.71 11.27
C ALA A 183 -7.49 -3.76 11.78
N VAL A 184 -7.84 -2.75 12.60
CA VAL A 184 -6.88 -1.89 13.30
C VAL A 184 -5.97 -2.70 14.22
N ASN A 185 -6.51 -3.75 14.84
CA ASN A 185 -5.75 -4.62 15.75
C ASN A 185 -4.61 -5.36 15.03
N ASP A 186 -4.80 -5.73 13.76
CA ASP A 186 -3.75 -6.39 12.98
C ASP A 186 -2.62 -5.40 12.68
N LEU A 187 -2.93 -4.15 12.31
CA LEU A 187 -1.92 -3.09 12.10
C LEU A 187 -1.21 -2.71 13.41
N GLN A 188 -1.95 -2.67 14.53
CA GLN A 188 -1.37 -2.43 15.85
C GLN A 188 -0.40 -3.54 16.24
N ALA A 189 -0.75 -4.80 16.03
CA ALA A 189 0.13 -5.95 16.31
C ALA A 189 1.41 -5.91 15.45
N ILE A 190 1.30 -5.50 14.18
CA ILE A 190 2.45 -5.31 13.29
C ILE A 190 3.39 -4.26 13.86
N PHE A 191 2.86 -3.08 14.22
CA PHE A 191 3.66 -2.00 14.81
C PHE A 191 4.34 -2.44 16.11
N LEU A 192 3.61 -3.02 17.07
CA LEU A 192 4.17 -3.43 18.35
C LEU A 192 5.26 -4.48 18.21
N LYS A 193 5.11 -5.39 17.25
CA LYS A 193 6.16 -6.38 16.93
C LYS A 193 7.42 -5.72 16.37
N MET A 194 7.25 -4.73 15.47
CA MET A 194 8.40 -3.98 14.94
C MET A 194 9.04 -3.11 16.03
N TRP A 195 8.22 -2.49 16.89
CA TRP A 195 8.72 -1.75 18.04
C TRP A 195 9.61 -2.59 18.95
N ALA A 196 9.13 -3.78 19.34
CA ALA A 196 9.91 -4.70 20.17
C ALA A 196 11.22 -5.14 19.48
N ARG A 197 11.20 -5.33 18.16
CA ARG A 197 12.39 -5.67 17.37
C ARG A 197 13.43 -4.55 17.37
N VAL A 198 13.00 -3.29 17.31
CA VAL A 198 13.88 -2.11 17.20
C VAL A 198 14.43 -1.70 18.56
N THR A 199 13.59 -1.72 19.57
CA THR A 199 13.90 -1.15 20.89
C THR A 199 14.28 -2.20 21.94
N GLY A 200 13.92 -3.47 21.72
CA GLY A 200 13.99 -4.53 22.73
C GLY A 200 12.82 -4.48 23.74
N GLU A 201 12.00 -3.43 23.71
CA GLU A 201 10.87 -3.23 24.62
C GLU A 201 9.62 -3.96 24.10
N LYS A 202 9.14 -4.97 24.82
CA LYS A 202 7.86 -5.60 24.60
C LYS A 202 6.76 -4.77 25.25
N ILE A 203 5.84 -4.26 24.44
CA ILE A 203 4.67 -3.57 24.92
C ILE A 203 3.52 -4.56 24.93
N GLU A 204 3.02 -4.85 26.12
CA GLU A 204 1.88 -5.72 26.38
C GLU A 204 0.79 -4.88 27.05
N GLY A 205 -0.44 -4.98 26.57
CA GLY A 205 -1.57 -4.27 27.16
C GLY A 205 -2.78 -4.28 26.23
N GLU A 206 -3.94 -4.61 26.78
CA GLU A 206 -5.20 -4.60 26.03
C GLU A 206 -5.64 -3.18 25.64
N GLU A 207 -5.12 -2.15 26.30
CA GLU A 207 -5.41 -0.74 26.03
C GLU A 207 -5.00 -0.28 24.64
N TYR A 208 -4.05 -0.97 24.00
CA TYR A 208 -3.59 -0.67 22.65
C TYR A 208 -4.47 -1.32 21.58
N PHE A 209 -5.40 -2.18 21.97
CA PHE A 209 -6.25 -2.93 21.05
C PHE A 209 -7.71 -2.55 21.21
N ARG A 210 -8.40 -2.47 20.07
CA ARG A 210 -9.82 -2.25 20.06
C ARG A 210 -10.56 -3.46 20.62
N LYS A 211 -11.54 -3.23 21.51
CA LYS A 211 -12.41 -4.28 22.03
C LYS A 211 -13.55 -4.59 21.05
N GLY A 212 -13.82 -5.87 20.83
CA GLY A 212 -14.73 -6.34 19.76
C GLY A 212 -16.20 -5.89 19.88
N HIS A 213 -16.61 -5.28 21.02
CA HIS A 213 -17.97 -4.76 21.22
C HIS A 213 -18.07 -3.25 20.96
N GLU A 214 -16.97 -2.55 20.66
CA GLU A 214 -17.02 -1.12 20.31
C GLU A 214 -17.66 -0.93 18.93
N LYS A 215 -18.66 -0.02 18.85
CA LYS A 215 -19.30 0.30 17.57
C LYS A 215 -18.32 1.02 16.65
N THR A 216 -18.20 0.52 15.43
CA THR A 216 -17.41 1.19 14.38
C THR A 216 -18.18 2.39 13.86
N PRO A 217 -17.56 3.59 13.83
CA PRO A 217 -18.20 4.77 13.26
C PRO A 217 -18.59 4.56 11.79
N ARG A 218 -19.72 5.15 11.41
CA ARG A 218 -20.21 5.11 10.03
C ARG A 218 -19.84 6.40 9.31
N HIS A 219 -18.63 6.46 8.76
CA HIS A 219 -18.14 7.67 8.09
C HIS A 219 -18.62 7.84 6.65
N PHE A 220 -19.04 6.77 6.00
CA PHE A 220 -19.46 6.83 4.59
C PHE A 220 -20.56 5.82 4.28
N VAL A 221 -21.65 6.31 3.73
CA VAL A 221 -22.73 5.47 3.21
C VAL A 221 -22.66 5.53 1.67
N CYS A 222 -22.40 4.40 1.05
CA CYS A 222 -22.55 4.30 -0.40
C CYS A 222 -24.04 4.29 -0.76
N LEU A 223 -24.50 5.33 -1.43
CA LEU A 223 -25.92 5.51 -1.80
C LEU A 223 -26.37 4.65 -3.02
N THR A 224 -25.64 3.61 -3.36
CA THR A 224 -26.04 2.74 -4.48
C THR A 224 -26.95 1.61 -3.99
N PRO A 225 -28.06 1.31 -4.72
CA PRO A 225 -29.05 0.32 -4.29
C PRO A 225 -28.51 -1.11 -4.09
N ASP A 226 -27.32 -1.39 -4.61
CA ASP A 226 -26.73 -2.74 -4.71
C ASP A 226 -25.74 -3.08 -3.58
N THR A 227 -25.62 -2.23 -2.55
CA THR A 227 -24.70 -2.46 -1.44
C THR A 227 -25.42 -3.09 -0.25
N THR A 228 -25.24 -4.38 -0.07
CA THR A 228 -25.70 -5.14 1.09
C THR A 228 -24.93 -4.86 2.36
N LEU A 229 -23.75 -4.21 2.27
CA LEU A 229 -22.90 -3.85 3.40
C LEU A 229 -22.96 -2.34 3.68
N THR A 230 -23.37 -1.99 4.88
CA THR A 230 -23.33 -0.61 5.37
C THR A 230 -21.91 -0.20 5.78
N ALA A 231 -21.65 1.12 5.82
CA ALA A 231 -20.42 1.62 6.46
C ALA A 231 -20.28 1.03 7.87
N GLY A 232 -19.08 0.60 8.24
CA GLY A 232 -18.82 -0.11 9.49
C GLY A 232 -19.05 -1.63 9.43
N GLN A 233 -19.32 -2.20 8.25
CA GLN A 233 -19.47 -3.64 8.05
C GLN A 233 -18.60 -4.17 6.90
N LYS A 234 -17.57 -3.43 6.48
CA LYS A 234 -16.69 -3.85 5.41
C LYS A 234 -15.78 -4.99 5.86
N VAL A 235 -15.56 -5.96 4.96
CA VAL A 235 -14.63 -7.05 5.20
C VAL A 235 -13.22 -6.58 4.86
N VAL A 236 -12.34 -6.60 5.86
CA VAL A 236 -10.94 -6.15 5.70
C VAL A 236 -10.00 -7.19 6.27
N GLY A 237 -8.92 -7.47 5.53
CA GLY A 237 -7.78 -8.27 5.98
C GLY A 237 -6.47 -7.55 5.70
N ILE A 238 -5.50 -7.69 6.59
CA ILE A 238 -4.17 -7.09 6.43
C ILE A 238 -3.17 -8.16 6.00
N ILE A 239 -2.62 -7.97 4.82
CA ILE A 239 -1.49 -8.77 4.34
C ILE A 239 -0.21 -8.16 4.90
N ASN A 240 0.48 -8.88 5.76
CA ASN A 240 1.75 -8.43 6.33
C ASN A 240 2.89 -9.34 5.85
N ARG A 241 3.79 -8.75 5.06
CA ARG A 241 5.01 -9.44 4.64
C ARG A 241 6.16 -9.09 5.58
N GLU A 242 6.78 -10.12 6.12
CA GLU A 242 8.03 -10.04 6.89
C GLU A 242 9.06 -10.98 6.27
N PRO A 243 10.30 -10.53 6.03
CA PRO A 243 11.32 -11.33 5.31
C PRO A 243 11.55 -12.74 5.88
N HIS A 244 11.47 -12.90 7.20
CA HIS A 244 11.75 -14.18 7.87
C HIS A 244 10.51 -14.95 8.30
N MET A 245 9.38 -14.27 8.55
CA MET A 245 8.17 -14.90 9.10
C MET A 245 7.12 -15.24 8.04
N SER A 246 6.90 -14.33 7.09
CA SER A 246 5.89 -14.46 6.05
C SER A 246 6.43 -14.09 4.66
N PRO A 247 7.60 -14.64 4.23
CA PRO A 247 8.35 -14.12 3.08
C PRO A 247 7.60 -14.24 1.74
N LYS A 248 6.59 -15.10 1.67
CA LYS A 248 5.88 -15.40 0.42
C LYS A 248 4.47 -14.78 0.35
N ILE A 249 3.94 -14.27 1.47
CA ILE A 249 2.51 -13.94 1.57
C ILE A 249 2.07 -12.87 0.57
N MET A 250 2.85 -11.82 0.35
CA MET A 250 2.49 -10.72 -0.56
C MET A 250 2.41 -11.21 -2.02
N ARG A 251 3.38 -11.98 -2.49
CA ARG A 251 3.33 -12.55 -3.85
C ARG A 251 2.25 -13.63 -4.00
N GLN A 252 1.95 -14.38 -2.94
CA GLN A 252 0.84 -15.33 -2.91
C GLN A 252 -0.49 -14.59 -3.03
N PHE A 253 -0.68 -13.51 -2.26
CA PHE A 253 -1.85 -12.66 -2.36
C PHE A 253 -2.10 -12.19 -3.79
N TYR A 254 -1.12 -11.52 -4.42
CA TYR A 254 -1.28 -11.05 -5.79
C TYR A 254 -1.55 -12.20 -6.78
N THR A 255 -0.86 -13.33 -6.61
CA THR A 255 -1.06 -14.50 -7.49
C THR A 255 -2.45 -15.10 -7.33
N ILE A 256 -2.95 -15.24 -6.10
CA ILE A 256 -4.31 -15.73 -5.80
C ILE A 256 -5.33 -14.77 -6.40
N ALA A 257 -5.26 -13.48 -6.09
CA ALA A 257 -6.21 -12.48 -6.56
C ALA A 257 -6.30 -12.44 -8.10
N ILE A 258 -5.16 -12.42 -8.79
CA ILE A 258 -5.12 -12.42 -10.27
C ILE A 258 -5.66 -13.74 -10.86
N ASN A 259 -5.36 -14.88 -10.25
CA ASN A 259 -5.84 -16.18 -10.75
C ASN A 259 -7.35 -16.38 -10.51
N SER A 260 -7.90 -15.82 -9.44
CA SER A 260 -9.32 -15.91 -9.08
C SER A 260 -10.22 -14.94 -9.86
N ALA A 261 -9.65 -13.90 -10.47
CA ALA A 261 -10.40 -12.94 -11.27
C ALA A 261 -11.16 -13.62 -12.42
N LYS A 262 -12.44 -13.26 -12.60
CA LYS A 262 -13.35 -13.77 -13.62
C LYS A 262 -13.63 -12.75 -14.72
N ASP A 263 -13.78 -11.46 -14.36
CA ASP A 263 -14.24 -10.41 -15.27
C ASP A 263 -13.18 -9.35 -15.55
N SER A 264 -12.57 -8.78 -14.51
CA SER A 264 -11.67 -7.64 -14.67
C SER A 264 -10.61 -7.52 -13.59
N ILE A 265 -9.45 -7.01 -13.99
CA ILE A 265 -8.34 -6.63 -13.14
C ILE A 265 -7.90 -5.24 -13.54
N LYS A 266 -7.86 -4.27 -12.61
CA LYS A 266 -7.20 -2.98 -12.82
C LYS A 266 -6.09 -2.83 -11.80
N ILE A 267 -4.91 -2.41 -12.25
CA ILE A 267 -3.74 -2.23 -11.38
C ILE A 267 -3.11 -0.87 -11.67
N ILE A 268 -2.87 -0.10 -10.62
CA ILE A 268 -1.99 1.08 -10.65
C ILE A 268 -0.79 0.76 -9.77
N ASN A 269 0.40 0.90 -10.33
CA ASN A 269 1.64 0.71 -9.59
C ASN A 269 2.77 1.54 -10.21
N PRO A 270 3.66 2.16 -9.42
CA PRO A 270 4.76 2.94 -9.96
C PRO A 270 5.82 2.09 -10.66
N TYR A 271 6.00 0.84 -10.19
CA TYR A 271 7.07 -0.04 -10.66
C TYR A 271 6.52 -1.43 -11.02
N PHE A 272 6.63 -1.78 -12.29
CA PHE A 272 6.23 -3.08 -12.82
C PHE A 272 7.46 -3.93 -13.22
N THR A 273 8.42 -4.07 -12.32
CA THR A 273 9.54 -5.01 -12.52
C THR A 273 9.13 -6.43 -12.13
N LEU A 274 8.08 -6.89 -12.78
CA LEU A 274 7.28 -8.06 -12.43
C LEU A 274 8.10 -9.33 -12.25
N ILE A 275 7.98 -9.96 -11.10
CA ILE A 275 8.51 -11.32 -10.85
C ILE A 275 7.78 -12.35 -11.71
N PRO A 276 8.44 -13.51 -12.03
CA PRO A 276 7.89 -14.51 -12.95
C PRO A 276 6.50 -15.02 -12.59
N SER A 277 6.19 -15.21 -11.30
CA SER A 277 4.88 -15.71 -10.84
C SER A 277 3.75 -14.75 -11.18
N ILE A 278 3.92 -13.46 -10.91
CA ILE A 278 2.91 -12.41 -11.20
C ILE A 278 2.74 -12.26 -12.72
N LYS A 279 3.83 -12.21 -13.46
CA LYS A 279 3.80 -12.15 -14.92
C LYS A 279 3.08 -13.34 -15.56
N LYS A 280 3.28 -14.54 -15.00
CA LYS A 280 2.58 -15.76 -15.42
C LYS A 280 1.08 -15.69 -15.07
N ALA A 281 0.72 -15.21 -13.88
CA ALA A 281 -0.68 -15.07 -13.45
C ALA A 281 -1.43 -14.09 -14.35
N LEU A 282 -0.88 -12.89 -14.63
CA LEU A 282 -1.49 -11.90 -15.54
C LEU A 282 -1.70 -12.46 -16.95
N ARG A 283 -0.70 -13.16 -17.49
CA ARG A 283 -0.84 -13.82 -18.81
C ARG A 283 -1.91 -14.91 -18.83
N LYS A 284 -2.08 -15.64 -17.72
CA LYS A 284 -3.15 -16.63 -17.58
C LYS A 284 -4.52 -15.96 -17.51
N ALA A 285 -4.67 -14.87 -16.75
CA ALA A 285 -5.90 -14.10 -16.65
C ALA A 285 -6.33 -13.58 -18.03
N ILE A 286 -5.41 -12.95 -18.78
CA ILE A 286 -5.66 -12.48 -20.16
C ILE A 286 -6.14 -13.63 -21.06
N ARG A 287 -5.50 -14.81 -21.00
CA ARG A 287 -5.93 -15.97 -21.80
C ARG A 287 -7.30 -16.53 -21.42
N ARG A 288 -7.75 -16.33 -20.16
CA ARG A 288 -9.11 -16.68 -19.72
C ARG A 288 -10.16 -15.67 -20.20
N GLY A 289 -9.76 -14.58 -20.84
CA GLY A 289 -10.66 -13.51 -21.27
C GLY A 289 -10.88 -12.41 -20.23
N VAL A 290 -10.17 -12.44 -19.09
CA VAL A 290 -10.26 -11.40 -18.07
C VAL A 290 -9.73 -10.08 -18.64
N LYS A 291 -10.48 -9.00 -18.47
CA LYS A 291 -10.09 -7.64 -18.88
C LYS A 291 -9.01 -7.11 -17.96
N VAL A 292 -7.74 -7.15 -18.39
CA VAL A 292 -6.60 -6.67 -17.61
C VAL A 292 -6.23 -5.27 -18.06
N GLU A 293 -6.37 -4.29 -17.17
CA GLU A 293 -5.97 -2.90 -17.39
C GLU A 293 -4.88 -2.51 -16.38
N LEU A 294 -3.81 -1.93 -16.88
CA LEU A 294 -2.64 -1.55 -16.10
C LEU A 294 -2.34 -0.08 -16.32
N MET A 295 -1.98 0.64 -15.27
CA MET A 295 -1.57 2.04 -15.37
C MET A 295 -0.22 2.25 -14.70
N ILE A 296 0.68 2.95 -15.39
CA ILE A 296 2.01 3.35 -14.93
C ILE A 296 2.28 4.78 -15.35
N ALA A 297 3.00 5.55 -14.52
CA ALA A 297 3.41 6.89 -14.89
C ALA A 297 4.50 6.89 -15.97
N ALA A 298 4.44 7.89 -16.86
CA ALA A 298 5.47 8.12 -17.89
C ALA A 298 6.82 8.51 -17.28
N ASN A 299 6.79 9.29 -16.19
CA ASN A 299 7.96 9.73 -15.44
C ASN A 299 8.13 8.89 -14.17
N SER A 300 9.35 8.85 -13.64
CA SER A 300 9.67 8.13 -12.40
C SER A 300 10.68 8.91 -11.58
N ASP A 301 10.67 8.66 -10.29
CA ASP A 301 11.58 9.23 -9.30
C ASP A 301 12.91 8.47 -9.19
N ILE A 302 13.01 7.28 -9.81
CA ILE A 302 14.22 6.45 -9.79
C ILE A 302 14.69 6.11 -11.21
N PRO A 303 16.01 6.04 -11.46
CA PRO A 303 16.56 5.64 -12.76
C PRO A 303 16.43 4.13 -13.00
N LEU A 304 16.53 3.68 -14.25
CA LEU A 304 16.55 2.28 -14.72
C LEU A 304 15.28 1.46 -14.51
N THR A 305 14.67 1.48 -13.32
CA THR A 305 13.43 0.74 -13.01
C THR A 305 12.29 1.03 -13.99
N PRO A 306 12.08 2.29 -14.46
CA PRO A 306 11.05 2.57 -15.47
C PRO A 306 11.28 1.83 -16.77
N ASP A 307 12.51 1.71 -17.25
CA ASP A 307 12.80 1.05 -18.53
C ASP A 307 12.47 -0.45 -18.49
N CYS A 308 12.76 -1.12 -17.36
CA CYS A 308 12.33 -2.50 -17.11
C CYS A 308 10.80 -2.61 -17.04
N SER A 309 10.16 -1.69 -16.30
CA SER A 309 8.70 -1.65 -16.14
C SER A 309 8.00 -1.47 -17.47
N PHE A 310 8.43 -0.51 -18.30
CA PHE A 310 7.85 -0.27 -19.63
C PHE A 310 8.03 -1.46 -20.58
N ARG A 311 9.17 -2.16 -20.49
CA ARG A 311 9.38 -3.41 -21.24
C ARG A 311 8.38 -4.50 -20.82
N ASN A 312 8.14 -4.66 -19.52
CA ASN A 312 7.14 -5.60 -19.01
C ASN A 312 5.73 -5.23 -19.47
N MET A 313 5.37 -3.93 -19.40
CA MET A 313 4.08 -3.41 -19.87
C MET A 313 3.87 -3.67 -21.36
N HIS A 314 4.87 -3.37 -22.21
CA HIS A 314 4.83 -3.68 -23.63
C HIS A 314 4.65 -5.19 -23.89
N GLY A 315 5.32 -6.04 -23.09
CA GLY A 315 5.16 -7.50 -23.18
C GLY A 315 3.77 -8.00 -22.80
N LEU A 316 3.09 -7.37 -21.84
CA LEU A 316 1.71 -7.68 -21.46
C LEU A 316 0.70 -7.11 -22.45
N MET A 317 0.93 -5.90 -22.97
CA MET A 317 0.12 -5.30 -24.06
C MET A 317 0.07 -6.23 -25.26
N LYS A 318 1.19 -6.78 -25.70
CA LYS A 318 1.24 -7.79 -26.80
C LYS A 318 0.45 -9.07 -26.51
N LYS A 319 0.09 -9.33 -25.25
CA LYS A 319 -0.74 -10.48 -24.85
C LYS A 319 -2.19 -10.14 -24.64
N GLY A 320 -2.59 -8.86 -24.83
CA GLY A 320 -3.96 -8.39 -24.75
C GLY A 320 -4.30 -7.56 -23.51
N ALA A 321 -3.33 -7.22 -22.67
CA ALA A 321 -3.55 -6.24 -21.61
C ALA A 321 -3.71 -4.83 -22.19
N ARG A 322 -4.61 -4.02 -21.64
CA ARG A 322 -4.69 -2.59 -21.91
C ARG A 322 -3.77 -1.87 -20.95
N VAL A 323 -2.78 -1.17 -21.49
CA VAL A 323 -1.77 -0.46 -20.69
C VAL A 323 -1.91 1.04 -20.91
N TRP A 324 -2.08 1.77 -19.81
CA TRP A 324 -2.25 3.22 -19.79
C TRP A 324 -0.99 3.87 -19.25
N ILE A 325 -0.44 4.82 -20.00
CA ILE A 325 0.75 5.59 -19.61
C ILE A 325 0.29 6.96 -19.12
N TYR A 326 0.28 7.13 -17.80
CA TYR A 326 -0.15 8.36 -17.14
C TYR A 326 0.86 9.49 -17.33
N GLN A 327 0.39 10.69 -17.71
CA GLN A 327 1.23 11.83 -18.10
C GLN A 327 1.15 13.04 -17.16
N ASP A 328 0.14 13.14 -16.28
CA ASP A 328 -0.05 14.29 -15.38
C ASP A 328 0.76 14.15 -14.08
N GLY A 329 2.04 13.82 -14.20
CA GLY A 329 2.96 13.66 -13.07
C GLY A 329 3.34 12.21 -12.76
N PHE A 330 3.63 11.93 -11.47
CA PHE A 330 4.02 10.61 -11.00
C PHE A 330 2.88 9.93 -10.23
N HIS A 331 2.37 8.83 -10.77
CA HIS A 331 1.33 8.04 -10.13
C HIS A 331 1.95 6.93 -9.29
N HIS A 332 2.09 7.19 -8.00
CA HIS A 332 2.81 6.31 -7.06
C HIS A 332 1.87 5.35 -6.29
N SER A 333 0.57 5.32 -6.57
CA SER A 333 -0.38 4.42 -5.90
C SER A 333 -0.04 2.95 -6.13
N LYS A 334 -0.29 2.11 -5.12
CA LYS A 334 -0.18 0.67 -5.17
C LYS A 334 -1.56 0.09 -4.91
N THR A 335 -2.36 0.02 -5.98
CA THR A 335 -3.74 -0.44 -5.91
C THR A 335 -4.03 -1.52 -6.94
N MET A 336 -4.91 -2.43 -6.59
CA MET A 336 -5.49 -3.40 -7.51
C MET A 336 -6.97 -3.55 -7.20
N THR A 337 -7.80 -3.64 -8.25
CA THR A 337 -9.21 -4.02 -8.12
C THR A 337 -9.48 -5.32 -8.87
N ILE A 338 -10.37 -6.15 -8.34
CA ILE A 338 -10.78 -7.44 -8.90
C ILE A 338 -12.30 -7.47 -9.02
N ASP A 339 -12.78 -7.65 -10.25
CA ASP A 339 -14.20 -7.88 -10.60
C ASP A 339 -15.17 -6.85 -10.01
N GLY A 340 -14.70 -5.62 -9.71
CA GLY A 340 -15.50 -4.57 -9.08
C GLY A 340 -15.96 -4.88 -7.64
N LYS A 341 -15.39 -5.89 -6.98
CA LYS A 341 -15.85 -6.40 -5.68
C LYS A 341 -14.80 -6.32 -4.58
N LEU A 342 -13.53 -6.42 -4.94
CA LEU A 342 -12.40 -6.41 -4.02
C LEU A 342 -11.37 -5.40 -4.51
N CYS A 343 -10.78 -4.67 -3.56
CA CYS A 343 -9.63 -3.82 -3.85
C CYS A 343 -8.54 -3.98 -2.80
N THR A 344 -7.32 -3.53 -3.14
CA THR A 344 -6.22 -3.42 -2.20
C THR A 344 -5.57 -2.05 -2.26
N VAL A 345 -5.18 -1.55 -1.10
CA VAL A 345 -4.38 -0.33 -0.90
C VAL A 345 -3.28 -0.66 0.09
N GLY A 346 -2.03 -0.31 -0.22
CA GLY A 346 -0.93 -0.62 0.68
C GLY A 346 0.42 -0.07 0.23
N SER A 347 1.47 -0.60 0.81
CA SER A 347 2.84 -0.16 0.58
C SER A 347 3.54 -0.91 -0.55
N ALA A 348 3.09 -2.15 -0.88
CA ALA A 348 3.81 -3.07 -1.73
C ALA A 348 3.79 -2.69 -3.21
N ASN A 349 4.96 -2.48 -3.78
CA ASN A 349 5.14 -2.39 -5.23
C ASN A 349 5.06 -3.77 -5.89
N LEU A 350 4.78 -3.78 -7.19
CA LEU A 350 4.86 -4.99 -8.03
C LEU A 350 6.28 -5.17 -8.58
N ASP A 351 7.24 -5.14 -7.69
CA ASP A 351 8.65 -5.34 -8.00
C ASP A 351 9.26 -6.47 -7.15
N ALA A 352 10.47 -6.89 -7.51
CA ALA A 352 11.13 -7.99 -6.82
C ALA A 352 11.51 -7.61 -5.39
N ARG A 353 11.82 -6.35 -5.13
CA ARG A 353 12.22 -5.85 -3.83
C ARG A 353 11.08 -5.95 -2.82
N SER A 354 9.92 -5.36 -3.12
CA SER A 354 8.74 -5.42 -2.28
C SER A 354 8.22 -6.85 -2.07
N LEU A 355 8.27 -7.68 -3.12
CA LEU A 355 7.68 -9.02 -3.06
C LEU A 355 8.59 -10.10 -2.45
N ASN A 356 9.92 -9.86 -2.36
CA ASN A 356 10.87 -10.87 -1.88
C ASN A 356 11.73 -10.43 -0.70
N PHE A 357 11.94 -9.12 -0.48
CA PHE A 357 12.97 -8.67 0.47
C PHE A 357 12.44 -7.79 1.59
N ASP A 358 11.64 -6.75 1.30
CA ASP A 358 11.27 -5.71 2.26
C ASP A 358 10.06 -6.10 3.14
N TYR A 359 9.89 -5.41 4.26
CA TYR A 359 8.65 -5.43 5.05
C TYR A 359 7.60 -4.60 4.32
N GLU A 360 6.46 -5.18 4.09
CA GLU A 360 5.36 -4.56 3.35
C GLU A 360 4.01 -4.92 3.98
N GLU A 361 3.02 -4.04 3.82
CA GLU A 361 1.65 -4.34 4.17
C GLU A 361 0.67 -3.86 3.10
N ASN A 362 -0.43 -4.60 2.94
CA ASN A 362 -1.56 -4.20 2.12
C ASN A 362 -2.86 -4.48 2.86
N ALA A 363 -3.76 -3.50 2.88
CA ALA A 363 -5.15 -3.74 3.22
C ALA A 363 -5.88 -4.35 2.01
N VAL A 364 -6.54 -5.46 2.22
CA VAL A 364 -7.45 -6.11 1.26
C VAL A 364 -8.87 -5.83 1.73
N ILE A 365 -9.63 -5.14 0.90
CA ILE A 365 -10.97 -4.63 1.23
C ILE A 365 -11.96 -5.30 0.29
N VAL A 366 -12.89 -6.08 0.85
CA VAL A 366 -13.99 -6.69 0.11
C VAL A 366 -15.21 -5.82 0.31
N ASP A 367 -15.41 -4.89 -0.61
CA ASP A 367 -16.53 -3.97 -0.63
C ASP A 367 -16.69 -3.34 -2.03
N LYS A 368 -17.83 -3.53 -2.65
CA LYS A 368 -18.14 -3.01 -4.00
C LYS A 368 -18.03 -1.48 -4.08
N CYS A 369 -18.47 -0.78 -3.03
CA CYS A 369 -18.45 0.68 -3.00
C CYS A 369 -17.04 1.25 -2.96
N THR A 370 -16.18 0.71 -2.09
CA THR A 370 -14.77 1.11 -2.02
C THR A 370 -14.04 0.76 -3.31
N THR A 371 -14.30 -0.43 -3.86
CA THR A 371 -13.71 -0.86 -5.13
C THR A 371 -14.11 0.07 -6.28
N ARG A 372 -15.40 0.44 -6.35
CA ARG A 372 -15.91 1.38 -7.36
C ARG A 372 -15.22 2.75 -7.31
N GLN A 373 -14.95 3.28 -6.12
CA GLN A 373 -14.23 4.56 -5.99
C GLN A 373 -12.83 4.50 -6.62
N ILE A 374 -12.10 3.38 -6.45
CA ILE A 374 -10.80 3.17 -7.11
C ILE A 374 -10.97 2.98 -8.62
N ASP A 375 -12.00 2.26 -9.05
CA ASP A 375 -12.29 2.08 -10.47
C ASP A 375 -12.64 3.42 -11.15
N GLU A 376 -13.44 4.26 -10.53
CA GLU A 376 -13.77 5.61 -11.02
C GLU A 376 -12.53 6.51 -11.06
N MET A 377 -11.65 6.43 -10.07
CA MET A 377 -10.37 7.13 -10.10
C MET A 377 -9.54 6.64 -11.29
N PHE A 378 -9.45 5.34 -11.53
CA PHE A 378 -8.74 4.76 -12.67
C PHE A 378 -9.29 5.29 -14.01
N GLU A 379 -10.64 5.35 -14.17
CA GLU A 379 -11.28 5.87 -15.38
C GLU A 379 -11.01 7.38 -15.59
N ARG A 380 -11.02 8.20 -14.51
CA ARG A 380 -10.62 9.60 -14.59
C ARG A 380 -9.16 9.77 -15.01
N ASP A 381 -8.27 8.92 -14.51
CA ASP A 381 -6.84 9.00 -14.79
C ASP A 381 -6.48 8.51 -16.20
N LYS A 382 -7.32 7.68 -16.83
CA LYS A 382 -7.22 7.37 -18.26
C LYS A 382 -7.29 8.63 -19.14
N GLN A 383 -8.09 9.63 -18.76
CA GLN A 383 -8.19 10.89 -19.51
C GLN A 383 -6.87 11.67 -19.54
N LYS A 384 -5.99 11.39 -18.59
CA LYS A 384 -4.64 11.97 -18.47
C LYS A 384 -3.55 11.00 -18.90
N SER A 385 -3.92 9.95 -19.63
CA SER A 385 -3.05 8.87 -20.07
C SER A 385 -3.18 8.63 -21.55
N PHE A 386 -2.16 8.08 -22.18
CA PHE A 386 -2.33 7.49 -23.51
C PHE A 386 -2.34 5.96 -23.41
N LEU A 387 -3.11 5.33 -24.30
CA LEU A 387 -3.13 3.88 -24.44
C LEU A 387 -1.86 3.41 -25.15
N LEU A 388 -1.14 2.47 -24.55
CA LEU A 388 0.01 1.85 -25.15
C LEU A 388 -0.42 0.88 -26.27
N THR A 389 -0.07 1.20 -27.49
CA THR A 389 -0.21 0.34 -28.69
C THR A 389 1.18 0.06 -29.26
N LYS A 390 1.25 -0.74 -30.32
CA LYS A 390 2.51 -0.93 -31.03
C LYS A 390 3.03 0.39 -31.60
N GLU A 391 2.15 1.16 -32.23
CA GLU A 391 2.46 2.45 -32.87
C GLU A 391 2.88 3.49 -31.81
N SER A 392 2.13 3.62 -30.70
CA SER A 392 2.49 4.54 -29.61
C SER A 392 3.79 4.13 -28.93
N TRP A 393 4.06 2.83 -28.77
CA TRP A 393 5.33 2.34 -28.24
C TRP A 393 6.51 2.72 -29.12
N ASP A 394 6.41 2.51 -30.43
CA ASP A 394 7.49 2.77 -31.38
C ASP A 394 7.79 4.27 -31.51
N ARG A 395 6.77 5.12 -31.36
CA ARG A 395 6.89 6.58 -31.33
C ARG A 395 7.48 7.09 -30.02
N TRP A 396 7.06 6.50 -28.88
CA TRP A 396 7.40 6.99 -27.54
C TRP A 396 8.80 6.56 -27.09
N ARG A 397 9.25 5.35 -27.50
CA ARG A 397 10.51 4.77 -27.01
C ARG A 397 11.54 4.65 -28.11
N THR A 398 12.70 5.32 -27.92
CA THR A 398 13.84 5.20 -28.83
C THR A 398 14.46 3.79 -28.81
N PRO A 399 15.21 3.38 -29.87
CA PRO A 399 15.94 2.11 -29.88
C PRO A 399 16.88 1.93 -28.67
N TRP A 400 17.55 3.02 -28.24
CA TRP A 400 18.40 3.02 -27.06
C TRP A 400 17.63 2.75 -25.77
N GLN A 401 16.47 3.39 -25.57
CA GLN A 401 15.62 3.15 -24.42
C GLN A 401 15.05 1.73 -24.38
N LYS A 402 14.75 1.15 -25.56
CA LYS A 402 14.33 -0.26 -25.68
C LYS A 402 15.46 -1.21 -25.31
N PHE A 403 16.68 -0.96 -25.75
CA PHE A 403 17.88 -1.71 -25.38
C PHE A 403 18.18 -1.61 -23.88
N ARG A 404 18.16 -0.41 -23.32
CA ARG A 404 18.33 -0.16 -21.88
C ARG A 404 17.29 -0.90 -21.04
N GLY A 405 16.03 -0.96 -21.50
CA GLY A 405 14.97 -1.75 -20.87
C GLY A 405 15.22 -3.26 -20.93
N TRP A 406 15.86 -3.74 -22.01
CA TRP A 406 16.29 -5.12 -22.10
C TRP A 406 17.41 -5.41 -21.08
N LEU A 407 18.41 -4.58 -21.00
CA LEU A 407 19.51 -4.71 -20.03
C LEU A 407 18.99 -4.62 -18.59
N ALA A 408 18.15 -3.62 -18.26
CA ALA A 408 17.53 -3.49 -16.95
C ALA A 408 16.68 -4.72 -16.57
N SER A 409 16.05 -5.39 -17.54
CA SER A 409 15.27 -6.61 -17.26
C SER A 409 16.12 -7.80 -16.80
N LEU A 410 17.42 -7.81 -17.07
CA LEU A 410 18.35 -8.83 -16.53
C LEU A 410 18.59 -8.61 -15.02
N LEU A 411 18.48 -7.37 -14.56
CA LEU A 411 18.61 -7.00 -13.16
C LEU A 411 17.26 -7.05 -12.40
N SER A 412 16.17 -7.42 -13.08
CA SER A 412 14.83 -7.44 -12.49
C SER A 412 14.66 -8.27 -11.20
N PRO A 413 15.48 -9.30 -10.89
CA PRO A 413 15.41 -9.98 -9.60
C PRO A 413 15.85 -9.11 -8.40
N PHE A 414 16.53 -8.00 -8.66
CA PHE A 414 17.07 -7.08 -7.65
C PHE A 414 16.44 -5.68 -7.68
N LEU A 415 15.57 -5.41 -8.66
CA LEU A 415 14.86 -4.13 -8.86
C LEU A 415 13.48 -4.15 -8.23
#